data_eacee148161c0cb428d4f09ef2d3af27
#
_entry.id   eacee148161c0cb428d4f09ef2d3af27
#
_cell.length_a   1.000
_cell.length_b   1.000
_cell.length_c   1.000
_cell.angle_alpha   90.00
_cell.angle_beta   90.00
_cell.angle_gamma   90.00
#
_symmetry.space_group_name_H-M   'P 1'
#
loop_
_entity.id
_entity.type
_entity.pdbx_description
1 polymer ?
#
loop_
_entity_poly.entity_id
_entity_poly.type
_entity_poly.pdbx_seq_one_letter_code
_entity_poly.pdbx_strand_id
1 'polypeptide(L)'
;SEMCIRDRYNIAANNIDNVQILRLSAEEFTQAIEGKREFRRLKDAGVDLKSYNCNTIFVDPPRSGMDIDTCKMVQGYERILYISCNPETLKDNLDVLSETHNITRFALFDQFPYTHHMEAGVLLERIK
;
A
#
# COMPACT_ATOMS: atom_id res chain seq x y z
N SER A 1 7.81 5.11 14.69
CA SER A 1 7.94 3.67 15.00
C SER A 1 9.36 3.21 14.70
N GLU A 2 9.77 2.09 15.27
CA GLU A 2 11.09 1.49 15.00
C GLU A 2 11.30 1.18 13.51
N MET A 3 10.25 0.77 12.80
CA MET A 3 10.30 0.58 11.35
C MET A 3 10.75 1.85 10.62
N CYS A 4 10.12 2.99 10.89
CA CYS A 4 10.52 4.25 10.23
C CYS A 4 11.97 4.67 10.53
N ILE A 5 12.53 4.28 11.68
CA ILE A 5 13.93 4.55 12.02
C ILE A 5 14.84 3.67 11.17
N ARG A 6 14.53 2.38 11.05
CA ARG A 6 15.27 1.43 10.21
C ARG A 6 15.21 1.82 8.73
N ASP A 7 14.04 2.20 8.24
CA ASP A 7 13.86 2.63 6.86
C ASP A 7 14.71 3.84 6.53
N ARG A 8 14.72 4.86 7.40
CA ARG A 8 15.56 6.05 7.22
C ARG A 8 17.05 5.72 7.25
N TYR A 9 17.45 4.82 8.15
CA TYR A 9 18.82 4.35 8.19
C TYR A 9 19.21 3.66 6.87
N ASN A 10 18.37 2.74 6.38
CA ASN A 10 18.63 2.01 5.13
C ASN A 10 18.68 2.94 3.93
N ILE A 11 17.79 3.91 3.83
CA ILE A 11 17.77 4.95 2.79
C ILE A 11 19.09 5.72 2.79
N ALA A 12 19.52 6.20 3.96
CA ALA A 12 20.78 6.94 4.10
C ALA A 12 22.01 6.07 3.79
N ALA A 13 22.05 4.84 4.31
CA ALA A 13 23.17 3.92 4.10
C ALA A 13 23.35 3.50 2.63
N ASN A 14 22.29 3.54 1.82
CA ASN A 14 22.31 3.19 0.41
C ASN A 14 22.27 4.41 -0.53
N ASN A 15 22.40 5.63 0.00
CA ASN A 15 22.37 6.88 -0.77
C ASN A 15 21.12 7.00 -1.66
N ILE A 16 19.95 6.62 -1.14
CA ILE A 16 18.67 6.70 -1.86
C ILE A 16 18.10 8.11 -1.62
N ASP A 17 17.87 8.87 -2.68
CA ASP A 17 17.38 10.25 -2.64
C ASP A 17 15.94 10.44 -3.15
N ASN A 18 15.38 9.41 -3.79
CA ASN A 18 14.06 9.44 -4.41
C ASN A 18 12.96 8.74 -3.59
N VAL A 19 13.22 8.43 -2.31
CA VAL A 19 12.25 7.79 -1.39
C VAL A 19 12.10 8.63 -0.13
N GLN A 20 10.86 8.86 0.26
CA GLN A 20 10.53 9.57 1.50
C GLN A 20 9.66 8.70 2.40
N ILE A 21 9.98 8.70 3.71
CA ILE A 21 9.22 7.96 4.72
C ILE A 21 8.29 8.91 5.46
N LEU A 22 6.99 8.67 5.32
CA LEU A 22 5.93 9.38 6.02
C LEU A 22 5.19 8.42 6.96
N ARG A 23 4.93 8.87 8.18
CA ARG A 23 4.13 8.12 9.14
C ARG A 23 2.71 8.66 9.15
N LEU A 24 1.84 8.01 8.37
CA LEU A 24 0.40 8.29 8.29
C LEU A 24 -0.36 6.97 8.38
N SER A 25 -1.56 6.99 8.96
CA SER A 25 -2.51 5.89 8.77
C SER A 25 -3.12 5.95 7.37
N ALA A 26 -3.76 4.87 6.90
CA ALA A 26 -4.46 4.88 5.62
C ALA A 26 -5.54 5.99 5.58
N GLU A 27 -6.28 6.18 6.67
CA GLU A 27 -7.28 7.23 6.82
C GLU A 27 -6.65 8.64 6.76
N GLU A 28 -5.56 8.88 7.50
CA GLU A 28 -4.84 10.16 7.46
C GLU A 28 -4.31 10.45 6.05
N PHE A 29 -3.80 9.43 5.36
CA PHE A 29 -3.31 9.55 3.98
C PHE A 29 -4.46 9.91 3.02
N THR A 30 -5.61 9.24 3.13
CA THR A 30 -6.80 9.54 2.34
C THR A 30 -7.26 10.98 2.56
N GLN A 31 -7.39 11.42 3.82
CA GLN A 31 -7.77 12.80 4.16
C GLN A 31 -6.79 13.84 3.60
N ALA A 32 -5.49 13.52 3.58
CA ALA A 32 -4.47 14.40 3.04
C ALA A 32 -4.56 14.52 1.51
N ILE A 33 -4.72 13.40 0.79
CA ILE A 33 -4.88 13.39 -0.68
C ILE A 33 -6.13 14.14 -1.10
N GLU A 34 -7.25 13.90 -0.42
CA GLU A 34 -8.53 14.58 -0.70
C GLU A 34 -8.52 16.06 -0.28
N GLY A 35 -7.48 16.50 0.43
CA GLY A 35 -7.37 17.87 0.91
C GLY A 35 -8.35 18.22 2.04
N LYS A 36 -8.92 17.20 2.69
CA LYS A 36 -9.85 17.36 3.82
C LYS A 36 -9.14 17.85 5.09
N ARG A 37 -7.86 17.49 5.24
CA ARG A 37 -7.06 17.84 6.41
C ARG A 37 -5.60 18.03 6.03
N GLU A 38 -4.98 19.08 6.61
CA GLU A 38 -3.54 19.29 6.52
C GLU A 38 -2.84 18.60 7.69
N PHE A 39 -1.74 17.92 7.40
CA PHE A 39 -0.94 17.23 8.40
C PHE A 39 0.42 17.91 8.54
N ARG A 40 0.76 18.31 9.78
CA ARG A 40 2.05 18.95 10.09
C ARG A 40 3.23 18.11 9.61
N ARG A 41 3.13 16.77 9.71
CA ARG A 41 4.17 15.84 9.27
C ARG A 41 4.49 15.94 7.77
N LEU A 42 3.50 16.26 6.93
CA LEU A 42 3.69 16.51 5.50
C LEU A 42 4.40 17.84 5.27
N LYS A 43 4.00 18.90 5.98
CA LYS A 43 4.64 20.20 5.93
C LYS A 43 6.10 20.15 6.38
N ASP A 44 6.37 19.50 7.51
CA ASP A 44 7.71 19.33 8.08
C ASP A 44 8.63 18.51 7.14
N ALA A 45 8.07 17.59 6.38
CA ALA A 45 8.78 16.79 5.37
C ALA A 45 8.89 17.48 4.00
N GLY A 46 8.26 18.64 3.81
CA GLY A 46 8.22 19.33 2.52
C GLY A 46 7.48 18.57 1.42
N VAL A 47 6.53 17.70 1.80
CA VAL A 47 5.79 16.84 0.87
C VAL A 47 4.42 17.42 0.56
N ASP A 48 4.20 17.71 -0.71
CA ASP A 48 2.89 18.04 -1.26
C ASP A 48 2.34 16.83 -2.02
N LEU A 49 1.44 16.07 -1.41
CA LEU A 49 0.85 14.86 -2.01
C LEU A 49 0.08 15.17 -3.30
N LYS A 50 -0.45 16.38 -3.46
CA LYS A 50 -1.18 16.79 -4.67
C LYS A 50 -0.27 17.00 -5.88
N SER A 51 1.02 17.25 -5.64
CA SER A 51 2.00 17.38 -6.72
C SER A 51 2.41 16.04 -7.34
N TYR A 52 2.12 14.93 -6.65
CA TYR A 52 2.44 13.59 -7.13
C TYR A 52 1.32 13.07 -8.05
N ASN A 53 1.66 12.71 -9.26
CA ASN A 53 0.75 12.02 -10.19
C ASN A 53 0.89 10.50 -10.02
N CYS A 54 0.45 9.99 -8.87
CA CYS A 54 0.55 8.57 -8.56
C CYS A 54 -0.54 7.78 -9.29
N ASN A 55 -0.15 6.91 -10.19
CA ASN A 55 -1.07 5.99 -10.88
C ASN A 55 -1.00 4.56 -10.35
N THR A 56 0.00 4.24 -9.55
CA THR A 56 0.23 2.92 -8.99
C THR A 56 0.35 3.01 -7.47
N ILE A 57 -0.33 2.12 -6.78
CA ILE A 57 -0.21 1.94 -5.34
C ILE A 57 0.35 0.55 -5.02
N PHE A 58 1.28 0.49 -4.07
CA PHE A 58 1.76 -0.75 -3.47
C PHE A 58 1.20 -0.85 -2.06
N VAL A 59 0.57 -1.98 -1.73
CA VAL A 59 -0.01 -2.25 -0.41
C VAL A 59 0.50 -3.57 0.16
N ASP A 60 0.85 -3.55 1.43
CA ASP A 60 1.29 -4.69 2.23
C ASP A 60 0.61 -4.59 3.61
N PRO A 61 -0.69 -4.91 3.68
CA PRO A 61 -1.47 -4.76 4.90
C PRO A 61 -1.14 -5.85 5.93
N PRO A 62 -1.56 -5.67 7.18
CA PRO A 62 -1.46 -6.71 8.20
C PRO A 62 -2.32 -7.94 7.84
N ARG A 63 -2.18 -9.04 8.60
CA ARG A 63 -2.92 -10.30 8.38
C ARG A 63 -4.44 -10.16 8.35
N SER A 64 -4.99 -9.11 8.95
CA SER A 64 -6.42 -8.79 8.89
C SER A 64 -6.89 -8.25 7.53
N GLY A 65 -5.96 -8.00 6.61
CA GLY A 65 -6.27 -7.34 5.34
C GLY A 65 -6.51 -5.85 5.49
N MET A 66 -7.01 -5.24 4.42
CA MET A 66 -7.46 -3.84 4.40
C MET A 66 -8.93 -3.77 4.81
N ASP A 67 -9.30 -2.71 5.54
CA ASP A 67 -10.70 -2.36 5.75
C ASP A 67 -11.35 -1.83 4.46
N ILE A 68 -12.69 -1.72 4.47
CA ILE A 68 -13.46 -1.33 3.29
C ILE A 68 -13.12 0.09 2.80
N ASP A 69 -12.82 1.02 3.70
CA ASP A 69 -12.50 2.39 3.33
C ASP A 69 -11.11 2.49 2.70
N THR A 70 -10.17 1.70 3.20
CA THR A 70 -8.84 1.54 2.58
C THR A 70 -8.97 0.88 1.20
N CYS A 71 -9.79 -0.16 1.03
CA CYS A 71 -10.05 -0.76 -0.28
C CYS A 71 -10.61 0.27 -1.28
N LYS A 72 -11.58 1.09 -0.86
CA LYS A 72 -12.14 2.16 -1.71
C LYS A 72 -11.10 3.21 -2.09
N MET A 73 -10.23 3.59 -1.17
CA MET A 73 -9.13 4.51 -1.47
C MET A 73 -8.17 3.90 -2.50
N VAL A 74 -7.81 2.63 -2.33
CA VAL A 74 -6.92 1.89 -3.22
C VAL A 74 -7.54 1.75 -4.63
N GLN A 75 -8.85 1.57 -4.73
CA GLN A 75 -9.57 1.56 -6.01
C GLN A 75 -9.41 2.88 -6.80
N GLY A 76 -8.96 3.97 -6.20
CA GLY A 76 -8.66 5.24 -6.88
C GLY A 76 -7.47 5.18 -7.84
N TYR A 77 -6.60 4.19 -7.74
CA TYR A 77 -5.38 4.06 -8.54
C TYR A 77 -5.60 3.23 -9.81
N GLU A 78 -4.76 3.42 -10.83
CA GLU A 78 -4.83 2.63 -12.07
C GLU A 78 -4.29 1.21 -11.89
N ARG A 79 -3.22 1.08 -11.09
CA ARG A 79 -2.57 -0.19 -10.78
C ARG A 79 -2.43 -0.38 -9.29
N ILE A 80 -2.66 -1.60 -8.85
CA ILE A 80 -2.53 -2.01 -7.45
C ILE A 80 -1.58 -3.19 -7.40
N LEU A 81 -0.47 -3.05 -6.68
CA LEU A 81 0.39 -4.17 -6.32
C LEU A 81 0.12 -4.52 -4.86
N TYR A 82 -0.46 -5.68 -4.62
CA TYR A 82 -0.87 -6.16 -3.30
C TYR A 82 0.00 -7.34 -2.88
N ILE A 83 0.68 -7.23 -1.75
CA ILE A 83 1.36 -8.35 -1.09
C ILE A 83 0.54 -8.72 0.14
N SER A 84 0.33 -10.02 0.36
CA SER A 84 -0.46 -10.51 1.49
C SER A 84 0.18 -11.73 2.13
N CYS A 85 0.22 -11.74 3.45
CA CYS A 85 0.60 -12.90 4.26
C CYS A 85 -0.60 -13.74 4.72
N ASN A 86 -1.80 -13.46 4.22
CA ASN A 86 -3.03 -14.20 4.56
C ASN A 86 -3.95 -14.33 3.33
N PRO A 87 -4.03 -15.51 2.70
CA PRO A 87 -4.85 -15.73 1.50
C PRO A 87 -6.35 -15.53 1.71
N GLU A 88 -6.86 -15.75 2.93
CA GLU A 88 -8.30 -15.61 3.23
C GLU A 88 -8.72 -14.13 3.17
N THR A 89 -8.01 -13.27 3.90
CA THR A 89 -8.28 -11.83 3.89
C THR A 89 -7.91 -11.17 2.55
N LEU A 90 -6.92 -11.72 1.84
CA LEU A 90 -6.63 -11.31 0.47
C LEU A 90 -7.85 -11.56 -0.43
N LYS A 91 -8.45 -12.77 -0.35
CA LYS A 91 -9.64 -13.09 -1.14
C LYS A 91 -10.77 -12.09 -0.87
N ASP A 92 -11.07 -11.79 0.39
CA ASP A 92 -12.12 -10.83 0.74
C ASP A 92 -11.84 -9.43 0.18
N ASN A 93 -10.59 -8.97 0.23
CA ASN A 93 -10.21 -7.69 -0.37
C ASN A 93 -10.26 -7.74 -1.91
N LEU A 94 -9.88 -8.86 -2.53
CA LEU A 94 -9.95 -9.01 -3.99
C LEU A 94 -11.42 -9.01 -4.48
N ASP A 95 -12.36 -9.55 -3.72
CA ASP A 95 -13.78 -9.48 -4.05
C ASP A 95 -14.25 -8.01 -4.18
N VAL A 96 -13.79 -7.12 -3.31
CA VAL A 96 -14.07 -5.67 -3.38
C VAL A 96 -13.30 -5.01 -4.53
N LEU A 97 -11.99 -5.26 -4.65
CA LEU A 97 -11.14 -4.62 -5.66
C LEU A 97 -11.52 -5.02 -7.08
N SER A 98 -12.05 -6.24 -7.27
CA SER A 98 -12.48 -6.76 -8.57
C SER A 98 -13.71 -6.05 -9.15
N GLU A 99 -14.41 -5.24 -8.37
CA GLU A 99 -15.46 -4.36 -8.89
C GLU A 99 -14.92 -3.32 -9.87
N THR A 100 -13.66 -2.93 -9.74
CA THR A 100 -13.03 -1.87 -10.53
C THR A 100 -11.74 -2.28 -11.24
N HIS A 101 -11.16 -3.43 -10.88
CA HIS A 101 -9.87 -3.89 -11.37
C HIS A 101 -9.90 -5.36 -11.78
N ASN A 102 -9.13 -5.71 -12.80
CA ASN A 102 -8.85 -7.09 -13.16
C ASN A 102 -7.52 -7.55 -12.56
N ILE A 103 -7.48 -8.78 -12.08
CA ILE A 103 -6.23 -9.44 -11.68
C ILE A 103 -5.47 -9.80 -12.96
N THR A 104 -4.31 -9.19 -13.17
CA THR A 104 -3.47 -9.43 -14.37
C THR A 104 -2.30 -10.34 -14.09
N ARG A 105 -1.82 -10.38 -12.84
CA ARG A 105 -0.77 -11.31 -12.39
C ARG A 105 -1.03 -11.77 -10.96
N PHE A 106 -0.66 -13.02 -10.70
CA PHE A 106 -0.73 -13.62 -9.36
C PHE A 106 0.49 -14.51 -9.14
N ALA A 107 1.07 -14.46 -7.94
CA ALA A 107 2.17 -15.31 -7.54
C ALA A 107 2.02 -15.75 -6.09
N LEU A 108 2.42 -16.98 -5.79
CA LEU A 108 2.54 -17.51 -4.43
C LEU A 108 4.02 -17.68 -4.09
N PHE A 109 4.37 -17.36 -2.84
CA PHE A 109 5.72 -17.47 -2.31
C PHE A 109 5.68 -18.29 -1.02
N ASP A 110 6.20 -19.50 -1.07
CA ASP A 110 6.36 -20.37 0.11
C ASP A 110 7.67 -20.01 0.82
N GLN A 111 7.64 -18.95 1.63
CA GLN A 111 8.79 -18.48 2.40
C GLN A 111 8.88 -19.11 3.80
N PHE A 112 7.82 -19.81 4.23
CA PHE A 112 7.72 -20.42 5.55
C PHE A 112 7.40 -21.91 5.43
N PRO A 113 8.32 -22.72 4.87
CA PRO A 113 8.08 -24.15 4.65
C PRO A 113 7.73 -24.85 5.96
N TYR A 114 6.87 -25.86 5.88
CA TYR A 114 6.33 -26.61 7.03
C TYR A 114 5.41 -25.82 7.96
N THR A 115 4.91 -24.66 7.53
CA THR A 115 3.88 -23.88 8.22
C THR A 115 2.66 -23.66 7.33
N HIS A 116 1.58 -23.11 7.90
CA HIS A 116 0.39 -22.72 7.13
C HIS A 116 0.49 -21.29 6.59
N HIS A 117 1.66 -20.66 6.70
CA HIS A 117 1.88 -19.29 6.23
C HIS A 117 2.28 -19.31 4.76
N MET A 118 1.54 -18.55 3.95
CA MET A 118 1.79 -18.37 2.53
C MET A 118 1.76 -16.88 2.22
N GLU A 119 2.76 -16.41 1.48
CA GLU A 119 2.76 -15.07 0.91
C GLU A 119 2.17 -15.10 -0.50
N ALA A 120 1.37 -14.12 -0.83
CA ALA A 120 0.80 -13.96 -2.16
C ALA A 120 1.05 -12.54 -2.69
N GLY A 121 1.42 -12.45 -3.96
CA GLY A 121 1.55 -11.18 -4.68
C GLY A 121 0.51 -11.11 -5.78
N VAL A 122 -0.21 -9.99 -5.86
CA VAL A 122 -1.26 -9.76 -6.88
C VAL A 122 -1.04 -8.42 -7.55
N LEU A 123 -1.03 -8.42 -8.87
CA LEU A 123 -1.10 -7.20 -9.66
C LEU A 123 -2.50 -7.05 -10.23
N LEU A 124 -3.13 -5.92 -9.93
CA LEU A 124 -4.44 -5.57 -10.48
C LEU A 124 -4.32 -4.31 -11.33
N GLU A 125 -5.07 -4.28 -12.43
CA GLU A 125 -5.15 -3.13 -13.33
C GLU A 125 -6.62 -2.73 -13.52
N ARG A 126 -6.85 -1.41 -13.56
CA ARG A 126 -8.20 -0.85 -13.70
C ARG A 126 -8.87 -1.37 -14.97
N ILE A 127 -10.14 -1.73 -14.84
CA ILE A 127 -11.01 -2.07 -15.98
C ILE A 127 -11.18 -0.80 -16.82
N LYS A 128 -10.93 -0.93 -18.12
CA LYS A 128 -11.10 0.16 -19.09
C LYS A 128 -12.57 0.38 -19.42
#